data_3f96ffb41050c8fa9aa1776ac21abf0a
#
_entry.id   3f96ffb41050c8fa9aa1776ac21abf0a
#
_cell.length_a   1.000
_cell.length_b   1.000
_cell.length_c   1.000
_cell.angle_alpha   90.00
_cell.angle_beta   90.00
_cell.angle_gamma   90.00
#
_symmetry.space_group_name_H-M   'P 1'
#
loop_
_entity.id
_entity.type
_entity.pdbx_description
1 polymer ?
#
loop_
_entity_poly.entity_id
_entity_poly.type
_entity_poly.pdbx_seq_one_letter_code
_entity_poly.pdbx_strand_id
1 'polypeptide(L)'
;MKTVRILLICAMATAGLAVRASARQAGQGAAGGPPSKPGFTLTTSAFDDGGVIPAKYTHAVQNPVSPALEWSNVPEGTVSFALIVHDLDVAIQKGPEDATHWLAFNIPGTLRGLPEGVPSSPQLPDGTVQLKIIRGWVGFFGPGAPPGPYHHYTFEIYALDTKLDLGPDATRADLLKAIDGHILAKAVMVGRFHR
;
A
#
# COMPACT_ATOMS: atom_id res chain seq x y z
N MET A 1 10.49 81.25 45.23
CA MET A 1 10.45 79.88 44.70
C MET A 1 9.08 79.30 45.10
N LYS A 2 8.16 79.15 44.11
CA LYS A 2 6.76 78.78 44.35
C LYS A 2 6.55 77.32 43.97
N THR A 3 6.20 76.48 44.92
CA THR A 3 5.94 75.04 44.72
C THR A 3 4.46 74.87 44.36
N VAL A 4 4.17 74.37 43.15
CA VAL A 4 2.81 74.05 42.72
C VAL A 4 2.57 72.56 43.04
N ARG A 5 1.55 72.27 43.83
CA ARG A 5 1.08 70.91 44.09
C ARG A 5 -0.07 70.64 43.12
N ILE A 6 0.09 69.61 42.31
CA ILE A 6 -0.94 69.09 41.40
C ILE A 6 -1.63 67.91 42.11
N LEU A 7 -2.93 68.05 42.33
CA LEU A 7 -3.81 67.01 42.87
C LEU A 7 -4.18 66.06 41.73
N LEU A 8 -3.85 64.78 41.87
CA LEU A 8 -4.26 63.74 40.94
C LEU A 8 -5.58 63.10 41.45
N ILE A 9 -6.65 63.29 40.73
CA ILE A 9 -7.92 62.63 41.02
C ILE A 9 -7.93 61.30 40.34
N CYS A 10 -7.92 60.18 41.09
CA CYS A 10 -8.13 58.84 40.58
C CYS A 10 -9.64 58.58 40.35
N ALA A 11 -10.02 58.51 39.10
CA ALA A 11 -11.35 57.98 38.73
C ALA A 11 -11.23 56.45 38.58
N MET A 12 -11.91 55.72 39.49
CA MET A 12 -12.05 54.27 39.33
C MET A 12 -13.18 53.98 38.36
N ALA A 13 -12.82 53.45 37.19
CA ALA A 13 -13.77 52.89 36.25
C ALA A 13 -13.97 51.39 36.58
N THR A 14 -15.15 51.02 37.09
CA THR A 14 -15.56 49.63 37.28
C THR A 14 -15.93 49.03 35.92
N ALA A 15 -15.02 48.19 35.37
CA ALA A 15 -15.33 47.41 34.18
C ALA A 15 -16.12 46.15 34.56
N GLY A 16 -17.42 46.15 34.25
CA GLY A 16 -18.26 45.00 34.39
C GLY A 16 -17.86 43.89 33.40
N LEU A 17 -17.49 42.75 33.93
CA LEU A 17 -17.15 41.56 33.18
C LEU A 17 -18.44 40.89 32.70
N ALA A 18 -18.88 41.12 31.46
CA ALA A 18 -19.98 40.41 30.84
C ALA A 18 -19.48 39.03 30.41
N VAL A 19 -19.77 37.99 31.19
CA VAL A 19 -19.56 36.60 30.81
C VAL A 19 -20.56 36.25 29.68
N ARG A 20 -20.09 36.27 28.47
CA ARG A 20 -20.83 35.69 27.33
C ARG A 20 -20.77 34.16 27.42
N ALA A 21 -21.86 33.54 27.83
CA ALA A 21 -22.07 32.11 27.67
C ALA A 21 -22.11 31.78 26.18
N SER A 22 -21.05 31.23 25.64
CA SER A 22 -21.03 30.63 24.30
C SER A 22 -21.88 29.36 24.37
N ALA A 23 -23.09 29.42 23.84
CA ALA A 23 -23.87 28.22 23.56
C ALA A 23 -23.10 27.36 22.55
N ARG A 24 -22.63 26.20 23.02
CA ARG A 24 -22.12 25.16 22.12
C ARG A 24 -23.26 24.75 21.19
N GLN A 25 -23.19 25.18 19.95
CA GLN A 25 -23.97 24.57 18.87
C GLN A 25 -23.59 23.08 18.82
N ALA A 26 -24.54 22.23 19.23
CA ALA A 26 -24.45 20.79 19.00
C ALA A 26 -24.25 20.59 17.49
N GLY A 27 -23.15 19.98 17.13
CA GLY A 27 -22.81 19.72 15.73
C GLY A 27 -23.95 18.96 15.06
N GLN A 28 -24.52 19.57 14.03
CA GLN A 28 -25.33 18.87 13.05
C GLN A 28 -24.42 17.77 12.47
N GLY A 29 -24.77 16.52 12.75
CA GLY A 29 -24.11 15.38 12.15
C GLY A 29 -24.12 15.58 10.64
N ALA A 30 -22.93 15.54 10.02
CA ALA A 30 -22.80 15.55 8.58
C ALA A 30 -23.72 14.46 8.03
N ALA A 31 -24.74 14.86 7.27
CA ALA A 31 -25.55 13.92 6.51
C ALA A 31 -24.58 13.13 5.64
N GLY A 32 -24.48 11.83 5.87
CA GLY A 32 -23.61 10.95 5.09
C GLY A 32 -23.97 11.11 3.62
N GLY A 33 -22.99 11.52 2.80
CA GLY A 33 -23.13 11.49 1.36
C GLY A 33 -23.55 10.08 0.90
N PRO A 34 -24.02 9.92 -0.34
CA PRO A 34 -24.35 8.61 -0.88
C PRO A 34 -23.15 7.68 -0.67
N PRO A 35 -23.37 6.37 -0.36
CA PRO A 35 -22.29 5.45 -0.09
C PRO A 35 -21.33 5.45 -1.28
N SER A 36 -20.07 5.75 -1.03
CA SER A 36 -19.03 5.69 -2.06
C SER A 36 -18.95 4.25 -2.57
N LYS A 37 -18.80 4.07 -3.89
CA LYS A 37 -18.51 2.73 -4.43
C LYS A 37 -17.26 2.17 -3.75
N PRO A 38 -17.26 0.87 -3.35
CA PRO A 38 -16.06 0.25 -2.81
C PRO A 38 -14.89 0.43 -3.78
N GLY A 39 -13.72 0.80 -3.25
CA GLY A 39 -12.50 0.94 -4.04
C GLY A 39 -11.97 -0.42 -4.52
N PHE A 40 -11.06 -0.40 -5.50
CA PHE A 40 -10.31 -1.57 -5.93
C PHE A 40 -9.62 -2.19 -4.71
N THR A 41 -9.80 -3.49 -4.48
CA THR A 41 -9.38 -4.17 -3.25
C THR A 41 -8.62 -5.44 -3.59
N LEU A 42 -7.55 -5.71 -2.86
CA LEU A 42 -6.74 -6.94 -2.91
C LEU A 42 -6.90 -7.70 -1.59
N THR A 43 -7.12 -9.00 -1.68
CA THR A 43 -7.28 -9.90 -0.51
C THR A 43 -6.60 -11.24 -0.76
N THR A 44 -6.42 -12.01 0.31
CA THR A 44 -6.04 -13.42 0.26
C THR A 44 -6.82 -14.20 1.33
N SER A 45 -7.11 -15.46 1.05
CA SER A 45 -7.64 -16.37 2.07
C SER A 45 -6.54 -16.96 2.97
N ALA A 46 -5.27 -16.66 2.69
CA ALA A 46 -4.12 -17.23 3.38
C ALA A 46 -3.83 -16.57 4.74
N PHE A 47 -4.08 -15.27 4.86
CA PHE A 47 -3.88 -14.46 6.09
C PHE A 47 -4.65 -13.15 5.99
N ASP A 48 -4.95 -12.54 7.13
CA ASP A 48 -5.59 -11.23 7.19
C ASP A 48 -4.62 -10.11 6.81
N ASP A 49 -5.11 -8.97 6.32
CA ASP A 49 -4.30 -7.78 6.08
C ASP A 49 -3.62 -7.32 7.39
N GLY A 50 -2.30 -7.13 7.35
CA GLY A 50 -1.45 -6.93 8.53
C GLY A 50 -1.20 -8.20 9.36
N GLY A 51 -1.73 -9.36 8.95
CA GLY A 51 -1.57 -10.64 9.64
C GLY A 51 -0.21 -11.31 9.43
N VAL A 52 0.01 -12.42 10.14
CA VAL A 52 1.23 -13.22 10.00
C VAL A 52 1.07 -14.18 8.82
N ILE A 53 2.04 -14.18 7.91
CA ILE A 53 2.06 -15.07 6.74
C ILE A 53 2.35 -16.51 7.21
N PRO A 54 1.48 -17.50 6.92
CA PRO A 54 1.69 -18.88 7.30
C PRO A 54 2.96 -19.49 6.69
N ALA A 55 3.60 -20.39 7.42
CA ALA A 55 4.88 -20.99 7.10
C ALA A 55 4.97 -21.55 5.66
N LYS A 56 3.89 -22.14 5.14
CA LYS A 56 3.89 -22.73 3.77
C LYS A 56 4.14 -21.73 2.64
N TYR A 57 3.93 -20.43 2.90
CA TYR A 57 4.19 -19.35 1.94
C TYR A 57 5.55 -18.67 2.15
N THR A 58 6.36 -19.14 3.08
CA THR A 58 7.59 -18.50 3.52
C THR A 58 8.78 -19.47 3.47
N HIS A 59 9.99 -18.94 3.53
CA HIS A 59 11.21 -19.76 3.66
C HIS A 59 11.42 -20.40 5.05
N ALA A 60 10.36 -20.47 5.88
CA ALA A 60 10.30 -21.43 6.98
C ALA A 60 10.17 -22.88 6.48
N VAL A 61 9.72 -23.07 5.24
CA VAL A 61 9.70 -24.36 4.56
C VAL A 61 10.67 -24.33 3.35
N GLN A 62 11.06 -25.52 2.88
CA GLN A 62 12.05 -25.65 1.82
C GLN A 62 11.54 -25.12 0.47
N ASN A 63 10.28 -25.34 0.13
CA ASN A 63 9.65 -24.95 -1.13
C ASN A 63 8.37 -24.15 -0.86
N PRO A 64 8.48 -22.86 -0.56
CA PRO A 64 7.32 -22.01 -0.36
C PRO A 64 6.52 -21.86 -1.67
N VAL A 65 5.21 -21.82 -1.55
CA VAL A 65 4.29 -21.54 -2.66
C VAL A 65 3.73 -20.13 -2.55
N SER A 66 3.29 -19.53 -3.65
CA SER A 66 2.58 -18.26 -3.59
C SER A 66 1.21 -18.44 -2.95
N PRO A 67 0.73 -17.47 -2.12
CA PRO A 67 -0.66 -17.49 -1.66
C PRO A 67 -1.62 -17.25 -2.83
N ALA A 68 -2.85 -17.74 -2.72
CA ALA A 68 -3.92 -17.31 -3.59
C ALA A 68 -4.19 -15.82 -3.35
N LEU A 69 -4.37 -15.05 -4.42
CA LEU A 69 -4.72 -13.63 -4.37
C LEU A 69 -6.06 -13.42 -5.07
N GLU A 70 -6.90 -12.56 -4.51
CA GLU A 70 -8.18 -12.18 -5.07
C GLU A 70 -8.30 -10.65 -5.11
N TRP A 71 -8.95 -10.13 -6.16
CA TRP A 71 -9.22 -8.70 -6.24
C TRP A 71 -10.63 -8.41 -6.74
N SER A 72 -11.20 -7.35 -6.22
CA SER A 72 -12.59 -6.95 -6.48
C SER A 72 -12.70 -5.47 -6.80
N ASN A 73 -13.88 -5.05 -7.27
CA ASN A 73 -14.17 -3.67 -7.65
C ASN A 73 -13.18 -3.12 -8.69
N VAL A 74 -12.84 -3.95 -9.67
CA VAL A 74 -11.91 -3.61 -10.75
C VAL A 74 -12.44 -2.42 -11.54
N PRO A 75 -11.63 -1.38 -11.79
CA PRO A 75 -12.04 -0.24 -12.60
C PRO A 75 -12.48 -0.65 -14.01
N GLU A 76 -13.46 0.05 -14.53
CA GLU A 76 -13.81 -0.06 -15.95
C GLU A 76 -12.62 0.37 -16.83
N GLY A 77 -12.45 -0.28 -17.97
CA GLY A 77 -11.32 -0.02 -18.87
C GLY A 77 -10.04 -0.75 -18.50
N THR A 78 -10.02 -1.58 -17.43
CA THR A 78 -8.84 -2.39 -17.10
C THR A 78 -8.53 -3.40 -18.20
N VAL A 79 -7.35 -3.29 -18.80
CA VAL A 79 -6.80 -4.16 -19.85
C VAL A 79 -5.89 -5.23 -19.27
N SER A 80 -5.06 -4.86 -18.28
CA SER A 80 -4.15 -5.78 -17.59
C SER A 80 -3.93 -5.37 -16.15
N PHE A 81 -3.24 -6.27 -15.39
CA PHE A 81 -2.73 -5.92 -14.07
C PHE A 81 -1.22 -6.10 -14.00
N ALA A 82 -0.59 -5.34 -13.08
CA ALA A 82 0.78 -5.57 -12.63
C ALA A 82 0.77 -5.84 -11.12
N LEU A 83 1.61 -6.80 -10.67
CA LEU A 83 1.76 -7.21 -9.28
C LEU A 83 3.21 -6.99 -8.84
N ILE A 84 3.39 -6.35 -7.69
CA ILE A 84 4.68 -6.15 -7.04
C ILE A 84 4.55 -6.64 -5.59
N VAL A 85 5.42 -7.61 -5.20
CA VAL A 85 5.54 -8.02 -3.81
C VAL A 85 6.95 -7.68 -3.35
N HIS A 86 7.08 -6.98 -2.22
CA HIS A 86 8.37 -6.53 -1.72
C HIS A 86 8.41 -6.41 -0.19
N ASP A 87 9.61 -6.51 0.38
CA ASP A 87 9.89 -6.42 1.82
C ASP A 87 10.40 -5.02 2.15
N LEU A 88 9.58 -4.23 2.86
CA LEU A 88 9.88 -2.83 3.19
C LEU A 88 10.98 -2.66 4.25
N ASP A 89 11.33 -3.72 4.99
CA ASP A 89 12.27 -3.65 6.12
C ASP A 89 13.70 -3.98 5.70
N VAL A 90 13.95 -4.24 4.40
CA VAL A 90 15.28 -4.58 3.87
C VAL A 90 15.80 -3.47 2.99
N ALA A 91 16.95 -2.91 3.36
CA ALA A 91 17.74 -2.01 2.51
C ALA A 91 18.77 -2.82 1.70
N ILE A 92 18.60 -2.86 0.36
CA ILE A 92 19.50 -3.57 -0.53
C ILE A 92 20.77 -2.74 -0.77
N GLN A 93 21.95 -3.38 -0.65
CA GLN A 93 23.25 -2.79 -0.99
C GLN A 93 23.50 -1.39 -0.39
N LYS A 94 22.99 -1.12 0.81
CA LYS A 94 23.07 0.19 1.48
C LYS A 94 22.34 1.33 0.72
N GLY A 95 21.47 1.00 -0.24
CA GLY A 95 20.63 1.92 -0.99
C GLY A 95 19.22 2.02 -0.40
N PRO A 96 18.37 2.89 -0.95
CA PRO A 96 16.97 3.03 -0.53
C PRO A 96 16.06 1.92 -1.09
N GLU A 97 16.57 1.05 -1.94
CA GLU A 97 15.79 -0.02 -2.55
C GLU A 97 15.54 -1.15 -1.56
N ASP A 98 14.32 -1.64 -1.54
CA ASP A 98 13.87 -2.79 -0.75
C ASP A 98 13.98 -4.11 -1.53
N ALA A 99 13.77 -5.24 -0.84
CA ALA A 99 13.85 -6.55 -1.45
C ALA A 99 12.57 -6.89 -2.20
N THR A 100 12.67 -7.10 -3.51
CA THR A 100 11.55 -7.55 -4.33
C THR A 100 11.39 -9.06 -4.27
N HIS A 101 10.16 -9.52 -3.96
CA HIS A 101 9.78 -10.92 -3.76
C HIS A 101 8.91 -11.51 -4.87
N TRP A 102 8.26 -10.66 -5.68
CA TRP A 102 7.52 -11.08 -6.87
C TRP A 102 7.27 -9.88 -7.78
N LEU A 103 7.51 -10.05 -9.06
CA LEU A 103 7.13 -9.10 -10.11
C LEU A 103 6.39 -9.86 -11.20
N ALA A 104 5.16 -9.45 -11.47
CA ALA A 104 4.38 -9.97 -12.58
C ALA A 104 3.63 -8.84 -13.28
N PHE A 105 3.47 -8.92 -14.58
CA PHE A 105 2.71 -7.94 -15.36
C PHE A 105 2.00 -8.61 -16.56
N ASN A 106 1.20 -7.85 -17.28
CA ASN A 106 0.30 -8.36 -18.30
C ASN A 106 -0.63 -9.48 -17.82
N ILE A 107 -0.91 -9.50 -16.49
CA ILE A 107 -1.95 -10.36 -15.93
C ILE A 107 -3.27 -9.93 -16.60
N PRO A 108 -4.04 -10.85 -17.24
CA PRO A 108 -5.22 -10.47 -18.00
C PRO A 108 -6.26 -9.69 -17.19
N GLY A 109 -6.76 -8.57 -17.74
CA GLY A 109 -7.76 -7.70 -17.10
C GLY A 109 -9.10 -8.38 -16.79
N THR A 110 -9.33 -9.56 -17.36
CA THR A 110 -10.51 -10.39 -17.10
C THR A 110 -10.39 -11.24 -15.84
N LEU A 111 -9.18 -11.45 -15.31
CA LEU A 111 -8.96 -12.20 -14.08
C LEU A 111 -9.43 -11.43 -12.85
N ARG A 112 -9.78 -12.17 -11.81
CA ARG A 112 -10.17 -11.65 -10.49
C ARG A 112 -9.34 -12.26 -9.38
N GLY A 113 -8.23 -12.95 -9.73
CA GLY A 113 -7.32 -13.57 -8.77
C GLY A 113 -6.22 -14.35 -9.46
N LEU A 114 -5.25 -14.76 -8.65
CA LEU A 114 -4.23 -15.74 -8.97
C LEU A 114 -4.40 -16.94 -8.04
N PRO A 115 -4.29 -18.18 -8.53
CA PRO A 115 -4.41 -19.35 -7.67
C PRO A 115 -3.21 -19.46 -6.72
N GLU A 116 -3.37 -20.26 -5.66
CA GLU A 116 -2.22 -20.70 -4.87
C GLU A 116 -1.22 -21.48 -5.74
N GLY A 117 0.08 -21.23 -5.53
CA GLY A 117 1.12 -21.98 -6.20
C GLY A 117 1.29 -21.61 -7.68
N VAL A 118 1.24 -20.33 -8.04
CA VAL A 118 1.57 -19.86 -9.39
C VAL A 118 2.96 -20.39 -9.79
N PRO A 119 3.10 -21.03 -10.97
CA PRO A 119 4.37 -21.59 -11.40
C PRO A 119 5.49 -20.54 -11.54
N SER A 120 6.71 -20.89 -11.11
CA SER A 120 7.92 -20.07 -11.30
C SER A 120 8.41 -20.18 -12.75
N SER A 121 7.75 -19.48 -13.67
CA SER A 121 8.06 -19.44 -15.11
C SER A 121 8.10 -18.00 -15.59
N PRO A 122 9.04 -17.61 -16.47
CA PRO A 122 9.08 -16.25 -17.02
C PRO A 122 7.82 -15.82 -17.75
N GLN A 123 7.11 -16.78 -18.33
CA GLN A 123 5.84 -16.55 -19.00
C GLN A 123 4.84 -17.65 -18.65
N LEU A 124 3.62 -17.25 -18.31
CA LEU A 124 2.50 -18.16 -18.03
C LEU A 124 1.63 -18.35 -19.28
N PRO A 125 0.82 -19.43 -19.35
CA PRO A 125 -0.02 -19.72 -20.50
C PRO A 125 -1.07 -18.66 -20.82
N ASP A 126 -1.48 -17.85 -19.83
CA ASP A 126 -2.45 -16.75 -19.97
C ASP A 126 -1.84 -15.44 -20.50
N GLY A 127 -0.53 -15.43 -20.75
CA GLY A 127 0.21 -14.27 -21.22
C GLY A 127 0.84 -13.44 -20.11
N THR A 128 0.64 -13.77 -18.83
CA THR A 128 1.33 -13.15 -17.70
C THR A 128 2.83 -13.34 -17.81
N VAL A 129 3.59 -12.26 -17.63
CA VAL A 129 5.06 -12.28 -17.61
C VAL A 129 5.54 -12.09 -16.17
N GLN A 130 6.51 -12.91 -15.75
CA GLN A 130 7.16 -12.80 -14.44
C GLN A 130 8.63 -12.43 -14.62
N LEU A 131 9.08 -11.40 -13.90
CA LEU A 131 10.43 -10.90 -14.01
C LEU A 131 11.38 -11.59 -13.04
N LYS A 132 12.66 -11.48 -13.34
CA LYS A 132 13.73 -11.86 -12.40
C LYS A 132 13.73 -10.88 -11.23
N ILE A 133 13.84 -11.43 -10.04
CA ILE A 133 13.90 -10.68 -8.79
C ILE A 133 15.18 -11.02 -8.02
N ILE A 134 15.17 -10.84 -6.71
CA ILE A 134 16.29 -11.14 -5.82
C ILE A 134 16.94 -12.49 -6.18
N ARG A 135 18.26 -12.54 -6.25
CA ARG A 135 19.08 -13.73 -6.58
C ARG A 135 18.79 -14.35 -7.97
N GLY A 136 18.17 -13.60 -8.88
CA GLY A 136 17.78 -14.09 -10.21
C GLY A 136 16.62 -15.06 -10.24
N TRP A 137 15.84 -15.13 -9.14
CA TRP A 137 14.63 -15.95 -9.06
C TRP A 137 13.53 -15.37 -9.96
N VAL A 138 12.69 -16.23 -10.51
CA VAL A 138 11.51 -15.87 -11.29
C VAL A 138 10.25 -16.34 -10.57
N GLY A 139 9.22 -15.49 -10.51
CA GLY A 139 7.98 -15.77 -9.78
C GLY A 139 8.08 -15.44 -8.29
N PHE A 140 7.17 -16.02 -7.50
CA PHE A 140 7.11 -15.76 -6.07
C PHE A 140 8.33 -16.31 -5.32
N PHE A 141 9.02 -15.43 -4.60
CA PHE A 141 10.07 -15.79 -3.65
C PHE A 141 9.53 -15.54 -2.23
N GLY A 142 9.27 -16.60 -1.50
CA GLY A 142 8.65 -16.51 -0.18
C GLY A 142 9.39 -15.59 0.79
N PRO A 143 8.71 -14.97 1.75
CA PRO A 143 9.31 -14.26 2.88
C PRO A 143 10.41 -15.05 3.57
N GLY A 144 11.54 -14.41 3.87
CA GLY A 144 12.73 -15.06 4.42
C GLY A 144 13.41 -14.29 5.56
N ALA A 145 12.70 -13.39 6.24
CA ALA A 145 13.23 -12.57 7.32
C ALA A 145 13.95 -13.40 8.40
N PRO A 146 15.04 -12.86 8.99
CA PRO A 146 15.76 -13.52 10.07
C PRO A 146 14.93 -13.54 11.37
N PRO A 147 15.37 -14.29 12.41
CA PRO A 147 14.84 -14.13 13.76
C PRO A 147 14.97 -12.69 14.25
N GLY A 148 13.89 -12.12 14.83
CA GLY A 148 13.89 -10.74 15.30
C GLY A 148 12.54 -10.05 15.08
N PRO A 149 12.55 -8.74 14.81
CA PRO A 149 11.34 -8.02 14.45
C PRO A 149 10.63 -8.60 13.22
N TYR A 150 9.33 -8.42 13.13
CA TYR A 150 8.59 -8.74 11.92
C TYR A 150 9.03 -7.85 10.77
N HIS A 151 9.24 -8.46 9.59
CA HIS A 151 9.29 -7.75 8.34
C HIS A 151 7.89 -7.63 7.72
N HIS A 152 7.66 -6.55 6.97
CA HIS A 152 6.40 -6.22 6.31
C HIS A 152 6.51 -6.47 4.81
N TYR A 153 5.76 -7.46 4.35
CA TYR A 153 5.70 -7.84 2.94
C TYR A 153 4.48 -7.21 2.32
N THR A 154 4.69 -6.22 1.46
CA THR A 154 3.61 -5.51 0.78
C THR A 154 3.30 -6.21 -0.53
N PHE A 155 2.02 -6.50 -0.76
CA PHE A 155 1.47 -7.00 -2.00
C PHE A 155 0.72 -5.85 -2.67
N GLU A 156 1.19 -5.39 -3.81
CA GLU A 156 0.63 -4.27 -4.55
C GLU A 156 0.11 -4.74 -5.89
N ILE A 157 -1.16 -4.50 -6.21
CA ILE A 157 -1.71 -4.74 -7.53
C ILE A 157 -2.16 -3.43 -8.17
N TYR A 158 -1.82 -3.25 -9.43
CA TYR A 158 -2.14 -2.09 -10.26
C TYR A 158 -3.06 -2.53 -11.38
N ALA A 159 -4.23 -1.90 -11.51
CA ALA A 159 -5.11 -2.04 -12.66
C ALA A 159 -4.66 -1.04 -13.74
N LEU A 160 -4.38 -1.53 -14.95
CA LEU A 160 -3.81 -0.75 -16.04
C LEU A 160 -4.77 -0.69 -17.23
N ASP A 161 -4.78 0.44 -17.94
CA ASP A 161 -5.55 0.63 -19.18
C ASP A 161 -4.85 0.07 -20.44
N THR A 162 -3.70 -0.55 -20.27
CA THR A 162 -2.89 -1.08 -21.38
C THR A 162 -2.21 -2.40 -21.01
N LYS A 163 -1.62 -3.07 -22.01
CA LYS A 163 -0.57 -4.07 -21.83
C LYS A 163 0.78 -3.39 -21.95
N LEU A 164 1.75 -3.88 -21.18
CA LEU A 164 3.10 -3.35 -21.17
C LEU A 164 3.97 -4.09 -22.21
N ASP A 165 4.76 -3.34 -22.95
CA ASP A 165 5.78 -3.88 -23.88
C ASP A 165 7.14 -3.90 -23.18
N LEU A 166 7.32 -4.90 -22.30
CA LEU A 166 8.55 -5.13 -21.55
C LEU A 166 9.06 -6.55 -21.79
N GLY A 167 10.36 -6.67 -21.99
CA GLY A 167 11.04 -7.96 -22.10
C GLY A 167 11.22 -8.65 -20.74
N PRO A 168 11.58 -9.95 -20.74
CA PRO A 168 11.73 -10.77 -19.53
C PRO A 168 12.94 -10.36 -18.66
N ASP A 169 13.82 -9.53 -19.16
CA ASP A 169 14.99 -9.00 -18.44
C ASP A 169 14.76 -7.60 -17.85
N ALA A 170 13.53 -7.06 -17.96
CA ALA A 170 13.17 -5.79 -17.35
C ALA A 170 13.33 -5.84 -15.83
N THR A 171 13.65 -4.68 -15.25
CA THR A 171 13.82 -4.51 -13.81
C THR A 171 12.51 -3.99 -13.17
N ARG A 172 12.46 -3.95 -11.83
CA ARG A 172 11.38 -3.26 -11.12
C ARG A 172 11.26 -1.79 -11.52
N ALA A 173 12.39 -1.11 -11.73
CA ALA A 173 12.41 0.29 -12.15
C ALA A 173 11.81 0.46 -13.56
N ASP A 174 12.09 -0.47 -14.48
CA ASP A 174 11.49 -0.45 -15.82
C ASP A 174 9.99 -0.70 -15.75
N LEU A 175 9.53 -1.65 -14.91
CA LEU A 175 8.11 -1.90 -14.67
C LEU A 175 7.42 -0.66 -14.10
N LEU A 176 7.97 -0.02 -13.07
CA LEU A 176 7.41 1.19 -12.47
C LEU A 176 7.32 2.35 -13.48
N LYS A 177 8.34 2.49 -14.32
CA LYS A 177 8.33 3.48 -15.41
C LYS A 177 7.28 3.16 -16.48
N ALA A 178 7.10 1.89 -16.81
CA ALA A 178 6.17 1.48 -17.85
C ALA A 178 4.69 1.58 -17.41
N ILE A 179 4.39 1.48 -16.12
CA ILE A 179 3.01 1.66 -15.60
C ILE A 179 2.66 3.13 -15.36
N ASP A 180 3.65 4.04 -15.37
CA ASP A 180 3.40 5.48 -15.17
C ASP A 180 2.49 6.04 -16.26
N GLY A 181 1.44 6.75 -15.86
CA GLY A 181 0.41 7.27 -16.76
C GLY A 181 -0.66 6.26 -17.19
N HIS A 182 -0.52 4.97 -16.84
CA HIS A 182 -1.44 3.89 -17.23
C HIS A 182 -2.26 3.29 -16.06
N ILE A 183 -2.09 3.81 -14.84
CA ILE A 183 -2.72 3.28 -13.64
C ILE A 183 -4.15 3.79 -13.50
N LEU A 184 -5.14 2.91 -13.59
CA LEU A 184 -6.55 3.21 -13.29
C LEU A 184 -6.85 3.14 -11.80
N ALA A 185 -6.24 2.19 -11.08
CA ALA A 185 -6.33 2.04 -9.64
C ALA A 185 -5.20 1.17 -9.09
N LYS A 186 -4.97 1.29 -7.77
CA LYS A 186 -4.03 0.47 -7.00
C LYS A 186 -4.74 -0.11 -5.79
N ALA A 187 -4.44 -1.36 -5.46
CA ALA A 187 -4.82 -1.98 -4.19
C ALA A 187 -3.59 -2.59 -3.51
N VAL A 188 -3.60 -2.59 -2.20
CA VAL A 188 -2.46 -3.03 -1.38
C VAL A 188 -2.96 -3.86 -0.21
N MET A 189 -2.21 -4.90 0.13
CA MET A 189 -2.31 -5.60 1.40
C MET A 189 -0.93 -5.89 1.96
N VAL A 190 -0.83 -6.11 3.26
CA VAL A 190 0.43 -6.37 3.96
C VAL A 190 0.36 -7.69 4.70
N GLY A 191 1.40 -8.50 4.58
CA GLY A 191 1.63 -9.65 5.45
C GLY A 191 2.91 -9.46 6.27
N ARG A 192 3.00 -10.07 7.44
CA ARG A 192 4.19 -9.99 8.30
C ARG A 192 4.82 -11.36 8.49
N PHE A 193 6.15 -11.39 8.52
CA PHE A 193 6.87 -12.63 8.80
C PHE A 193 8.22 -12.36 9.47
N HIS A 194 8.61 -13.27 10.38
CA HIS A 194 9.98 -13.46 10.88
C HIS A 194 10.18 -14.94 11.23
N ARG A 195 11.40 -15.38 11.35
CA ARG A 195 11.77 -16.73 11.85
C ARG A 195 11.81 -16.76 13.36
#